data_0934fa9411e04b32d95b89f63af52799
#
_entry.id   0934fa9411e04b32d95b89f63af52799
#
_cell.length_a   1.000
_cell.length_b   1.000
_cell.length_c   1.000
_cell.angle_alpha   90.00
_cell.angle_beta   90.00
_cell.angle_gamma   90.00
#
_symmetry.space_group_name_H-M   'P 1'
#
loop_
_entity.id
_entity.type
_entity.pdbx_description
1 polymer ?
#
loop_
_entity_poly.entity_id
_entity_poly.type
_entity_poly.pdbx_seq_one_letter_code
_entity_poly.pdbx_strand_id
1 'polypeptide(L)'
;MNKLKQIFIKIKSIKNIEIYIALALALVVITIVFATSGAKNTSKSVSDDTYISQMEHKICSVVEKIDGCGKVSVAISYSSNEEKVYAYETETSTSGGVTKKTSSIVSVKGEPLVTTTLPPKILGVVVVAQGANDPIIKFKIIEVVVTLLDVNAKDVQVFTYKS
;
A
#
# COMPACT_ATOMS: atom_id res chain seq x y z
N MET A 1 48.99 12.93 -19.89
CA MET A 1 48.56 11.91 -20.90
C MET A 1 49.34 10.61 -20.84
N ASN A 2 50.32 10.40 -19.93
CA ASN A 2 51.22 9.25 -19.94
C ASN A 2 50.95 8.14 -18.90
N LYS A 3 50.13 8.35 -17.90
CA LYS A 3 49.84 7.32 -16.88
C LYS A 3 48.91 6.21 -17.39
N LEU A 4 47.94 6.52 -18.25
CA LEU A 4 47.05 5.53 -18.82
C LEU A 4 47.73 4.58 -19.82
N LYS A 5 48.72 5.07 -20.60
CA LYS A 5 49.49 4.23 -21.50
C LYS A 5 50.40 3.24 -20.77
N GLN A 6 51.00 3.63 -19.64
CA GLN A 6 51.83 2.73 -18.80
C GLN A 6 51.00 1.63 -18.12
N ILE A 7 49.78 1.93 -17.73
CA ILE A 7 48.82 0.95 -17.16
C ILE A 7 48.44 -0.07 -18.24
N PHE A 8 48.14 0.39 -19.47
CA PHE A 8 47.81 -0.49 -20.60
C PHE A 8 48.94 -1.45 -21.01
N ILE A 9 50.21 -0.99 -20.95
CA ILE A 9 51.38 -1.83 -21.31
C ILE A 9 51.61 -2.87 -20.22
N LYS A 10 51.42 -2.51 -18.95
CA LYS A 10 51.63 -3.42 -17.80
C LYS A 10 50.55 -4.51 -17.72
N ILE A 11 49.33 -4.19 -18.20
CA ILE A 11 48.20 -5.13 -18.28
C ILE A 11 48.43 -6.18 -19.39
N LYS A 12 49.02 -5.78 -20.52
CA LYS A 12 49.32 -6.68 -21.67
C LYS A 12 50.36 -7.73 -21.41
N SER A 13 51.15 -7.61 -20.33
CA SER A 13 52.25 -8.54 -19.96
C SER A 13 51.81 -9.71 -19.07
N ILE A 14 50.52 -9.82 -18.74
CA ILE A 14 50.01 -10.89 -17.87
C ILE A 14 49.62 -12.08 -18.76
N LYS A 15 50.26 -13.22 -18.60
CA LYS A 15 49.94 -14.49 -19.24
C LYS A 15 48.51 -14.86 -18.81
N ASN A 16 47.56 -15.01 -19.76
CA ASN A 16 46.13 -15.27 -19.60
C ASN A 16 45.24 -14.01 -19.32
N ILE A 17 45.63 -12.84 -19.84
CA ILE A 17 44.88 -11.60 -19.69
C ILE A 17 43.45 -11.75 -20.25
N GLU A 18 43.25 -12.59 -21.27
CA GLU A 18 41.95 -12.87 -21.85
C GLU A 18 40.94 -13.40 -20.85
N ILE A 19 41.38 -14.23 -19.90
CA ILE A 19 40.51 -14.78 -18.85
C ILE A 19 40.10 -13.69 -17.85
N TYR A 20 40.97 -12.78 -17.50
CA TYR A 20 40.62 -11.66 -16.59
C TYR A 20 39.69 -10.66 -17.23
N ILE A 21 39.84 -10.40 -18.53
CA ILE A 21 38.93 -9.54 -19.28
C ILE A 21 37.54 -10.20 -19.40
N ALA A 22 37.49 -11.50 -19.70
CA ALA A 22 36.25 -12.25 -19.74
C ALA A 22 35.54 -12.28 -18.38
N LEU A 23 36.29 -12.44 -17.29
CA LEU A 23 35.77 -12.46 -15.92
C LEU A 23 35.26 -11.08 -15.50
N ALA A 24 35.97 -10.00 -15.87
CA ALA A 24 35.52 -8.62 -15.61
C ALA A 24 34.24 -8.30 -16.40
N LEU A 25 34.15 -8.72 -17.68
CA LEU A 25 32.94 -8.58 -18.48
C LEU A 25 31.76 -9.37 -17.90
N ALA A 26 31.99 -10.61 -17.45
CA ALA A 26 30.96 -11.41 -16.79
C ALA A 26 30.44 -10.73 -15.52
N LEU A 27 31.33 -10.12 -14.74
CA LEU A 27 30.97 -9.41 -13.51
C LEU A 27 30.13 -8.15 -13.81
N VAL A 28 30.45 -7.41 -14.87
CA VAL A 28 29.66 -6.25 -15.33
C VAL A 28 28.29 -6.71 -15.83
N VAL A 29 28.20 -7.80 -16.57
CA VAL A 29 26.88 -8.35 -17.00
C VAL A 29 26.03 -8.79 -15.80
N ILE A 30 26.64 -9.46 -14.82
CA ILE A 30 25.94 -9.86 -13.58
C ILE A 30 25.43 -8.64 -12.82
N THR A 31 26.22 -7.57 -12.68
CA THR A 31 25.76 -6.33 -12.02
C THR A 31 24.63 -5.65 -12.77
N ILE A 32 24.67 -5.63 -14.09
CA ILE A 32 23.56 -5.08 -14.92
C ILE A 32 22.30 -5.93 -14.77
N VAL A 33 22.42 -7.27 -14.81
CA VAL A 33 21.28 -8.18 -14.63
C VAL A 33 20.69 -8.03 -13.23
N PHE A 34 21.50 -7.91 -12.18
CA PHE A 34 21.02 -7.65 -10.81
C PHE A 34 20.37 -6.27 -10.68
N ALA A 35 20.91 -5.24 -11.30
CA ALA A 35 20.33 -3.90 -11.31
C ALA A 35 19.00 -3.83 -12.06
N THR A 36 18.83 -4.61 -13.13
CA THR A 36 17.57 -4.67 -13.90
C THR A 36 16.55 -5.67 -13.35
N SER A 37 17.00 -6.75 -12.68
CA SER A 37 16.09 -7.73 -12.05
C SER A 37 15.50 -7.24 -10.73
N GLY A 38 16.09 -6.22 -10.09
CA GLY A 38 15.58 -5.60 -8.86
C GLY A 38 14.42 -4.62 -9.05
N ALA A 39 14.10 -4.26 -10.29
CA ALA A 39 13.03 -3.30 -10.58
C ALA A 39 11.83 -3.97 -11.25
N LYS A 40 11.26 -5.02 -10.65
CA LYS A 40 9.84 -5.27 -10.81
C LYS A 40 9.10 -4.26 -9.92
N ASN A 41 9.02 -3.03 -10.38
CA ASN A 41 8.00 -2.09 -9.96
C ASN A 41 6.65 -2.66 -10.42
N THR A 42 6.09 -3.55 -9.61
CA THR A 42 4.64 -3.67 -9.56
C THR A 42 4.19 -2.30 -9.06
N SER A 43 3.63 -1.49 -9.93
CA SER A 43 2.86 -0.29 -9.60
C SER A 43 1.56 -0.74 -8.91
N LYS A 44 1.69 -1.35 -7.74
CA LYS A 44 0.64 -1.47 -6.76
C LYS A 44 0.69 -0.13 -6.05
N SER A 45 -0.41 0.58 -6.03
CA SER A 45 -0.53 1.90 -5.39
C SER A 45 0.14 1.87 -4.00
N VAL A 46 1.35 2.39 -3.93
CA VAL A 46 2.18 2.42 -2.70
C VAL A 46 1.48 3.21 -1.58
N SER A 47 0.48 4.03 -1.93
CA SER A 47 -0.33 4.82 -1.02
C SER A 47 -1.28 3.97 -0.16
N ASP A 48 -1.98 2.99 -0.75
CA ASP A 48 -3.03 2.22 -0.05
C ASP A 48 -2.44 1.24 0.96
N ASP A 49 -1.42 0.46 0.55
CA ASP A 49 -0.76 -0.49 1.45
C ASP A 49 -0.10 0.24 2.64
N THR A 50 0.42 1.45 2.43
CA THR A 50 1.01 2.27 3.51
C THR A 50 -0.06 2.79 4.47
N TYR A 51 -1.20 3.27 3.95
CA TYR A 51 -2.30 3.76 4.76
C TYR A 51 -2.89 2.63 5.64
N ILE A 52 -3.18 1.48 5.05
CA ILE A 52 -3.73 0.33 5.77
C ILE A 52 -2.76 -0.18 6.84
N SER A 53 -1.47 -0.33 6.52
CA SER A 53 -0.43 -0.70 7.50
C SER A 53 -0.38 0.27 8.69
N GLN A 54 -0.47 1.57 8.45
CA GLN A 54 -0.51 2.56 9.53
C GLN A 54 -1.77 2.41 10.40
N MET A 55 -2.92 2.10 9.79
CA MET A 55 -4.16 1.84 10.53
C MET A 55 -4.06 0.58 11.37
N GLU A 56 -3.52 -0.53 10.83
CA GLU A 56 -3.27 -1.76 11.57
C GLU A 56 -2.37 -1.51 12.78
N HIS A 57 -1.25 -0.81 12.61
CA HIS A 57 -0.36 -0.43 13.71
C HIS A 57 -1.04 0.44 14.76
N LYS A 58 -1.86 1.41 14.33
CA LYS A 58 -2.61 2.27 15.23
C LYS A 58 -3.60 1.47 16.07
N ILE A 59 -4.34 0.55 15.45
CA ILE A 59 -5.29 -0.31 16.16
C ILE A 59 -4.56 -1.22 17.15
N CYS A 60 -3.48 -1.91 16.73
CA CYS A 60 -2.65 -2.71 17.61
C CYS A 60 -2.23 -1.92 18.86
N SER A 61 -1.68 -0.71 18.66
CA SER A 61 -1.18 0.12 19.74
C SER A 61 -2.26 0.59 20.72
N VAL A 62 -3.51 0.74 20.28
CA VAL A 62 -4.64 1.12 21.14
C VAL A 62 -5.19 -0.10 21.87
N VAL A 63 -5.39 -1.20 21.16
CA VAL A 63 -5.95 -2.45 21.70
C VAL A 63 -5.01 -3.08 22.73
N GLU A 64 -3.68 -3.03 22.52
CA GLU A 64 -2.69 -3.52 23.49
C GLU A 64 -2.71 -2.77 24.84
N LYS A 65 -3.25 -1.55 24.86
CA LYS A 65 -3.42 -0.77 26.11
C LYS A 65 -4.67 -1.17 26.91
N ILE A 66 -5.52 -2.03 26.37
CA ILE A 66 -6.66 -2.57 27.10
C ILE A 66 -6.12 -3.57 28.14
N ASP A 67 -6.47 -3.35 29.40
CA ASP A 67 -6.05 -4.22 30.49
C ASP A 67 -6.49 -5.67 30.25
N GLY A 68 -5.55 -6.59 30.39
CA GLY A 68 -5.74 -8.02 30.12
C GLY A 68 -5.70 -8.44 28.65
N CYS A 69 -5.55 -7.53 27.68
CA CYS A 69 -5.54 -7.87 26.27
C CYS A 69 -4.26 -8.60 25.81
N GLY A 70 -3.10 -8.21 26.34
CA GLY A 70 -1.81 -8.78 25.99
C GLY A 70 -1.37 -8.43 24.56
N LYS A 71 -0.61 -9.32 23.92
CA LYS A 71 -0.14 -9.12 22.53
C LYS A 71 -1.29 -9.19 21.55
N VAL A 72 -1.27 -8.29 20.56
CA VAL A 72 -2.31 -8.16 19.55
C VAL A 72 -1.69 -8.18 18.14
N SER A 73 -2.40 -8.78 17.23
CA SER A 73 -2.12 -8.69 15.78
C SER A 73 -3.42 -8.35 15.06
N VAL A 74 -3.39 -7.42 14.12
CA VAL A 74 -4.54 -6.97 13.36
C VAL A 74 -4.26 -7.13 11.88
N ALA A 75 -5.27 -7.58 11.14
CA ALA A 75 -5.26 -7.62 9.69
C ALA A 75 -6.57 -7.00 9.17
N ILE A 76 -6.44 -6.06 8.22
CA ILE A 76 -7.56 -5.35 7.62
C ILE A 76 -7.73 -5.82 6.17
N SER A 77 -8.93 -6.25 5.82
CA SER A 77 -9.35 -6.50 4.45
C SER A 77 -10.06 -5.28 3.89
N TYR A 78 -9.67 -4.83 2.72
CA TYR A 78 -10.20 -3.62 2.08
C TYR A 78 -10.43 -3.81 0.58
N SER A 79 -11.25 -2.95 -0.02
CA SER A 79 -11.42 -2.94 -1.46
C SER A 79 -10.19 -2.30 -2.12
N SER A 80 -9.71 -2.91 -3.20
CA SER A 80 -8.50 -2.43 -3.91
C SER A 80 -8.72 -1.16 -4.73
N ASN A 81 -9.94 -0.61 -4.76
CA ASN A 81 -10.28 0.54 -5.57
C ASN A 81 -10.42 1.79 -4.68
N GLU A 82 -9.55 2.77 -4.88
CA GLU A 82 -9.79 4.13 -4.45
C GLU A 82 -11.03 4.67 -5.17
N GLU A 83 -11.94 5.26 -4.43
CA GLU A 83 -13.10 5.92 -5.02
C GLU A 83 -12.75 7.37 -5.37
N LYS A 84 -12.69 7.66 -6.66
CA LYS A 84 -12.48 9.02 -7.15
C LYS A 84 -13.81 9.73 -7.22
N VAL A 85 -13.97 10.81 -6.46
CA VAL A 85 -15.13 11.70 -6.55
C VAL A 85 -14.86 12.76 -7.59
N TYR A 86 -15.68 12.79 -8.63
CA TYR A 86 -15.58 13.74 -9.72
C TYR A 86 -16.43 14.99 -9.45
N ALA A 87 -16.03 16.12 -10.03
CA ALA A 87 -16.85 17.33 -10.02
C ALA A 87 -18.01 17.17 -11.01
N TYR A 88 -19.22 17.53 -10.56
CA TYR A 88 -20.41 17.54 -11.40
C TYR A 88 -20.93 18.96 -11.56
N GLU A 89 -21.28 19.34 -12.79
CA GLU A 89 -22.05 20.52 -13.09
C GLU A 89 -23.52 20.11 -13.29
N THR A 90 -24.42 20.79 -12.61
CA THR A 90 -25.86 20.49 -12.69
C THR A 90 -26.56 21.64 -13.35
N GLU A 91 -27.10 21.41 -14.56
CA GLU A 91 -28.00 22.35 -15.25
C GLU A 91 -29.44 22.02 -14.91
N THR A 92 -30.18 23.04 -14.52
CA THR A 92 -31.59 22.92 -14.23
C THR A 92 -32.34 23.73 -15.27
N SER A 93 -33.15 23.08 -16.11
CA SER A 93 -34.02 23.71 -17.09
C SER A 93 -35.48 23.49 -16.71
N THR A 94 -36.24 24.58 -16.64
CA THR A 94 -37.70 24.52 -16.37
C THR A 94 -38.43 25.01 -17.59
N SER A 95 -39.26 24.14 -18.18
CA SER A 95 -40.12 24.46 -19.31
C SER A 95 -41.49 23.87 -19.08
N GLY A 96 -42.55 24.68 -19.23
CA GLY A 96 -43.92 24.21 -19.10
C GLY A 96 -44.29 23.58 -17.74
N GLY A 97 -43.67 24.02 -16.64
CA GLY A 97 -43.93 23.45 -15.30
C GLY A 97 -43.18 22.15 -15.02
N VAL A 98 -42.36 21.64 -15.95
CA VAL A 98 -41.50 20.46 -15.75
C VAL A 98 -40.07 20.91 -15.55
N THR A 99 -39.49 20.53 -14.42
CA THR A 99 -38.07 20.79 -14.10
C THR A 99 -37.24 19.59 -14.48
N LYS A 100 -36.32 19.76 -15.41
CA LYS A 100 -35.30 18.75 -15.81
C LYS A 100 -33.94 19.13 -15.24
N LYS A 101 -33.33 18.22 -14.45
CA LYS A 101 -31.95 18.34 -13.96
C LYS A 101 -31.08 17.43 -14.81
N THR A 102 -30.00 17.98 -15.38
CA THR A 102 -28.98 17.22 -16.10
C THR A 102 -27.68 17.46 -15.38
N SER A 103 -27.03 16.38 -14.93
CA SER A 103 -25.72 16.44 -14.30
C SER A 103 -24.68 15.88 -15.26
N SER A 104 -23.61 16.63 -15.51
CA SER A 104 -22.49 16.24 -16.35
C SER A 104 -21.19 16.35 -15.56
N ILE A 105 -20.24 15.44 -15.86
CA ILE A 105 -18.91 15.48 -15.24
C ILE A 105 -18.13 16.67 -15.80
N VAL A 106 -17.58 17.50 -14.93
CA VAL A 106 -16.70 18.60 -15.32
C VAL A 106 -15.37 18.02 -15.80
N SER A 107 -14.98 18.40 -17.02
CA SER A 107 -13.72 17.97 -17.61
C SER A 107 -12.81 19.17 -17.88
N VAL A 108 -11.53 19.06 -17.56
CA VAL A 108 -10.50 20.04 -17.87
C VAL A 108 -9.51 19.43 -18.84
N LYS A 109 -9.34 20.03 -20.03
CA LYS A 109 -8.49 19.51 -21.12
C LYS A 109 -8.81 18.09 -21.55
N GLY A 110 -10.10 17.66 -21.43
CA GLY A 110 -10.55 16.32 -21.83
C GLY A 110 -10.41 15.25 -20.73
N GLU A 111 -9.88 15.59 -19.55
CA GLU A 111 -9.81 14.69 -18.40
C GLU A 111 -10.86 15.06 -17.34
N PRO A 112 -11.56 14.10 -16.72
CA PRO A 112 -12.50 14.34 -15.65
C PRO A 112 -11.81 15.02 -14.44
N LEU A 113 -12.40 16.09 -13.93
CA LEU A 113 -11.88 16.78 -12.75
C LEU A 113 -12.19 15.98 -11.48
N VAL A 114 -11.15 15.42 -10.87
CA VAL A 114 -11.25 14.73 -9.57
C VAL A 114 -11.25 15.76 -8.46
N THR A 115 -12.29 15.77 -7.65
CA THR A 115 -12.44 16.69 -6.49
C THR A 115 -11.76 16.14 -5.25
N THR A 116 -11.89 14.82 -5.04
CA THR A 116 -11.37 14.13 -3.88
C THR A 116 -11.15 12.66 -4.22
N THR A 117 -10.14 12.05 -3.60
CA THR A 117 -9.93 10.61 -3.59
C THR A 117 -10.27 10.09 -2.20
N LEU A 118 -11.25 9.20 -2.10
CA LEU A 118 -11.61 8.56 -0.84
C LEU A 118 -10.68 7.38 -0.58
N PRO A 119 -10.33 7.11 0.69
CA PRO A 119 -9.54 5.93 1.05
C PRO A 119 -10.32 4.64 0.70
N PRO A 120 -9.63 3.52 0.51
CA PRO A 120 -10.26 2.24 0.19
C PRO A 120 -11.24 1.83 1.30
N LYS A 121 -12.39 1.31 0.89
CA LYS A 121 -13.42 0.86 1.84
C LYS A 121 -12.97 -0.40 2.56
N ILE A 122 -13.02 -0.38 3.89
CA ILE A 122 -12.74 -1.55 4.72
C ILE A 122 -13.89 -2.55 4.58
N LEU A 123 -13.55 -3.80 4.30
CA LEU A 123 -14.48 -4.92 4.10
C LEU A 123 -14.60 -5.80 5.34
N GLY A 124 -13.53 -5.88 6.15
CA GLY A 124 -13.53 -6.66 7.36
C GLY A 124 -12.21 -6.52 8.12
N VAL A 125 -12.25 -6.89 9.38
CA VAL A 125 -11.11 -6.82 10.29
C VAL A 125 -10.99 -8.11 11.09
N VAL A 126 -9.77 -8.64 11.14
CA VAL A 126 -9.43 -9.78 11.99
C VAL A 126 -8.44 -9.31 13.05
N VAL A 127 -8.77 -9.57 14.31
CA VAL A 127 -7.91 -9.29 15.46
C VAL A 127 -7.57 -10.60 16.15
N VAL A 128 -6.30 -10.81 16.44
CA VAL A 128 -5.81 -11.93 17.22
C VAL A 128 -5.17 -11.37 18.50
N ALA A 129 -5.74 -11.66 19.66
CA ALA A 129 -5.29 -11.13 20.96
C ALA A 129 -5.13 -12.23 22.00
N GLN A 130 -4.13 -12.11 22.88
CA GLN A 130 -3.88 -13.10 23.93
C GLN A 130 -5.05 -13.18 24.93
N GLY A 131 -5.62 -12.03 25.30
CA GLY A 131 -6.72 -11.95 26.25
C GLY A 131 -8.10 -12.22 25.68
N ALA A 132 -8.23 -12.55 24.37
CA ALA A 132 -9.52 -12.76 23.72
C ALA A 132 -10.27 -14.04 24.17
N ASN A 133 -9.70 -14.83 25.08
CA ASN A 133 -10.41 -15.89 25.81
C ASN A 133 -11.47 -15.32 26.76
N ASP A 134 -11.26 -14.12 27.30
CA ASP A 134 -12.24 -13.44 28.13
C ASP A 134 -13.27 -12.74 27.24
N PRO A 135 -14.57 -13.08 27.37
CA PRO A 135 -15.63 -12.44 26.59
C PRO A 135 -15.73 -10.92 26.78
N ILE A 136 -15.36 -10.41 27.95
CA ILE A 136 -15.38 -8.98 28.26
C ILE A 136 -14.29 -8.27 27.47
N ILE A 137 -13.08 -8.84 27.44
CA ILE A 137 -11.95 -8.30 26.67
C ILE A 137 -12.26 -8.35 25.17
N LYS A 138 -12.79 -9.49 24.72
CA LYS A 138 -13.22 -9.67 23.32
C LYS A 138 -14.24 -8.59 22.92
N PHE A 139 -15.22 -8.31 23.75
CA PHE A 139 -16.22 -7.27 23.49
C PHE A 139 -15.60 -5.88 23.41
N LYS A 140 -14.71 -5.53 24.34
CA LYS A 140 -13.98 -4.24 24.33
C LYS A 140 -13.15 -4.08 23.06
N ILE A 141 -12.47 -5.13 22.59
CA ILE A 141 -11.70 -5.11 21.34
C ILE A 141 -12.60 -4.79 20.15
N ILE A 142 -13.76 -5.47 20.05
CA ILE A 142 -14.73 -5.22 18.97
C ILE A 142 -15.20 -3.76 19.00
N GLU A 143 -15.56 -3.25 20.16
CA GLU A 143 -16.04 -1.88 20.33
C GLU A 143 -15.01 -0.84 19.89
N VAL A 144 -13.73 -1.03 20.26
CA VAL A 144 -12.63 -0.17 19.85
C VAL A 144 -12.43 -0.20 18.34
N VAL A 145 -12.42 -1.39 17.73
CA VAL A 145 -12.22 -1.54 16.30
C VAL A 145 -13.37 -0.92 15.50
N VAL A 146 -14.61 -1.19 15.91
CA VAL A 146 -15.83 -0.59 15.32
C VAL A 146 -15.77 0.94 15.36
N THR A 147 -15.39 1.49 16.51
CA THR A 147 -15.30 2.95 16.70
C THR A 147 -14.19 3.59 15.88
N LEU A 148 -13.02 2.93 15.76
CA LEU A 148 -11.86 3.52 15.06
C LEU A 148 -11.97 3.43 13.54
N LEU A 149 -12.65 2.41 13.01
CA LEU A 149 -12.70 2.11 11.58
C LEU A 149 -14.07 2.39 10.95
N ASP A 150 -15.07 2.76 11.74
CA ASP A 150 -16.47 2.95 11.29
C ASP A 150 -17.02 1.74 10.50
N VAL A 151 -16.72 0.52 11.01
CA VAL A 151 -17.18 -0.75 10.43
C VAL A 151 -18.28 -1.37 11.28
N ASN A 152 -19.08 -2.27 10.70
CA ASN A 152 -20.07 -3.01 11.49
C ASN A 152 -19.39 -4.07 12.37
N ALA A 153 -19.93 -4.31 13.56
CA ALA A 153 -19.43 -5.34 14.47
C ALA A 153 -19.43 -6.76 13.85
N LYS A 154 -20.34 -7.04 12.91
CA LYS A 154 -20.39 -8.31 12.15
C LYS A 154 -19.17 -8.52 11.23
N ASP A 155 -18.52 -7.44 10.82
CA ASP A 155 -17.37 -7.46 9.92
C ASP A 155 -16.04 -7.50 10.72
N VAL A 156 -16.12 -7.57 12.06
CA VAL A 156 -14.97 -7.70 12.98
C VAL A 156 -14.96 -9.10 13.58
N GLN A 157 -13.86 -9.82 13.41
CA GLN A 157 -13.63 -11.13 14.01
C GLN A 157 -12.46 -11.08 14.99
N VAL A 158 -12.67 -11.59 16.19
CA VAL A 158 -11.64 -11.63 17.25
C VAL A 158 -11.36 -13.07 17.65
N PHE A 159 -10.09 -13.46 17.53
CA PHE A 159 -9.58 -14.79 17.84
C PHE A 159 -8.55 -14.74 18.95
N THR A 160 -8.41 -15.85 19.65
CA THR A 160 -7.39 -16.01 20.68
C THR A 160 -6.03 -16.26 20.03
N TYR A 161 -5.00 -15.66 20.59
CA TYR A 161 -3.62 -15.92 20.20
C TYR A 161 -3.21 -17.34 20.63
N LYS A 162 -2.51 -18.04 19.75
CA LYS A 162 -1.95 -19.35 20.11
C LYS A 162 -0.77 -19.13 21.07
N SER A 163 -0.89 -19.63 22.27
CA SER A 163 0.20 -19.68 23.26
C SER A 163 1.28 -20.67 22.84
#